data_aeda2c8cf911c0d39c226e1d34cbbb8a
#
_entry.id   aeda2c8cf911c0d39c226e1d34cbbb8a
#
_cell.length_a   1.000
_cell.length_b   1.000
_cell.length_c   1.000
_cell.angle_alpha   90.00
_cell.angle_beta   90.00
_cell.angle_gamma   90.00
#
_symmetry.space_group_name_H-M   'P 1'
#
loop_
_entity.id
_entity.type
_entity.pdbx_description
1 polymer ?
#
loop_
_entity_poly.entity_id
_entity_poly.type
_entity_poly.pdbx_seq_one_letter_code
_entity_poly.pdbx_strand_id
1 'polypeptide(L)'
;MNSREEQLQAFSRLLDVMDTLREKCPWDRVQTNESLRQNTIEEVFELCDALMKDDKVNICKELGDVLLHVVFYAKIGSETGDFDIADVCNRLCEKLIYRHPHIYGTTVVDGQEQVLQNWEQLKLKEKGGNKRVLAGVPDSLPSLIKAYRIQEKAAHVGFDWDSPQGALDKVSEEMREFKVEADAVALENHEPEAETRAEQEMGDLLFSVVNVARLYGIHPDNALEKTNQKFISRFNYVEEKAIGQGKSLKDMTLGEMDALWNEAKSLGL
;
A
#
# COMPACT_ATOMS: atom_id res chain seq x y z
N MET A 1 8.51 -16.99 24.41
CA MET A 1 7.27 -16.87 23.61
C MET A 1 6.12 -17.47 24.41
N ASN A 2 4.94 -16.88 24.33
CA ASN A 2 3.75 -17.35 25.03
C ASN A 2 3.24 -18.67 24.45
N SER A 3 2.66 -19.54 25.30
CA SER A 3 1.99 -20.76 24.88
C SER A 3 0.74 -20.47 24.02
N ARG A 4 0.22 -21.48 23.33
CA ARG A 4 -1.03 -21.34 22.56
C ARG A 4 -2.20 -20.95 23.47
N GLU A 5 -2.23 -21.47 24.68
CA GLU A 5 -3.30 -21.17 25.64
C GLU A 5 -3.25 -19.72 26.10
N GLU A 6 -2.06 -19.20 26.45
CA GLU A 6 -1.87 -17.78 26.78
C GLU A 6 -2.27 -16.85 25.63
N GLN A 7 -1.97 -17.24 24.37
CA GLN A 7 -2.40 -16.48 23.18
C GLN A 7 -3.92 -16.44 23.06
N LEU A 8 -4.61 -17.57 23.27
CA LEU A 8 -6.06 -17.64 23.23
C LEU A 8 -6.70 -16.84 24.36
N GLN A 9 -6.16 -16.91 25.58
CA GLN A 9 -6.63 -16.12 26.71
C GLN A 9 -6.44 -14.62 26.48
N ALA A 10 -5.30 -14.20 25.90
CA ALA A 10 -5.07 -12.80 25.57
C ALA A 10 -6.08 -12.29 24.53
N PHE A 11 -6.41 -13.09 23.52
CA PHE A 11 -7.41 -12.73 22.53
C PHE A 11 -8.83 -12.67 23.14
N SER A 12 -9.20 -13.65 23.97
CA SER A 12 -10.47 -13.62 24.72
C SER A 12 -10.60 -12.36 25.56
N ARG A 13 -9.54 -11.99 26.29
CA ARG A 13 -9.51 -10.73 27.07
C ARG A 13 -9.70 -9.50 26.22
N LEU A 14 -9.15 -9.46 24.98
CA LEU A 14 -9.37 -8.35 24.06
C LEU A 14 -10.84 -8.20 23.69
N LEU A 15 -11.55 -9.33 23.46
CA LEU A 15 -12.99 -9.32 23.18
C LEU A 15 -13.79 -8.79 24.37
N ASP A 16 -13.48 -9.23 25.61
CA ASP A 16 -14.13 -8.74 26.83
C ASP A 16 -13.92 -7.22 27.03
N VAL A 17 -12.72 -6.73 26.72
CA VAL A 17 -12.40 -5.29 26.77
C VAL A 17 -13.22 -4.53 25.73
N MET A 18 -13.31 -5.02 24.49
CA MET A 18 -14.10 -4.39 23.43
C MET A 18 -15.58 -4.35 23.80
N ASP A 19 -16.14 -5.42 24.34
CA ASP A 19 -17.53 -5.47 24.81
C ASP A 19 -17.78 -4.40 25.88
N THR A 20 -16.86 -4.26 26.84
CA THR A 20 -16.94 -3.26 27.90
C THR A 20 -16.86 -1.83 27.36
N LEU A 21 -15.94 -1.57 26.44
CA LEU A 21 -15.80 -0.26 25.80
C LEU A 21 -17.04 0.10 25.00
N ARG A 22 -17.55 -0.84 24.22
CA ARG A 22 -18.76 -0.63 23.41
C ARG A 22 -20.00 -0.35 24.25
N GLU A 23 -20.10 -0.94 25.44
CA GLU A 23 -21.18 -0.69 26.39
C GLU A 23 -21.03 0.64 27.14
N LYS A 24 -19.82 0.93 27.65
CA LYS A 24 -19.60 1.96 28.69
C LYS A 24 -18.92 3.22 28.21
N CYS A 25 -18.06 3.14 27.19
CA CYS A 25 -17.31 4.32 26.72
C CYS A 25 -18.22 5.20 25.83
N PRO A 26 -18.37 6.49 26.15
CA PRO A 26 -19.20 7.43 25.37
C PRO A 26 -18.73 7.59 23.92
N TRP A 27 -17.44 7.42 23.66
CA TRP A 27 -16.87 7.51 22.32
C TRP A 27 -17.05 6.21 21.54
N ASP A 28 -16.68 5.06 22.13
CA ASP A 28 -16.74 3.76 21.42
C ASP A 28 -18.16 3.38 21.06
N ARG A 29 -19.14 3.58 21.95
CA ARG A 29 -20.53 3.15 21.75
C ARG A 29 -21.24 3.82 20.58
N VAL A 30 -20.77 4.99 20.11
CA VAL A 30 -21.39 5.73 18.99
C VAL A 30 -20.69 5.50 17.66
N GLN A 31 -19.56 4.77 17.66
CA GLN A 31 -18.83 4.50 16.43
C GLN A 31 -19.61 3.59 15.49
N THR A 32 -19.43 3.83 14.20
CA THR A 32 -19.99 3.07 13.09
C THR A 32 -18.87 2.57 12.16
N ASN A 33 -19.19 1.66 11.26
CA ASN A 33 -18.24 1.22 10.23
C ASN A 33 -17.70 2.40 9.42
N GLU A 34 -18.53 3.40 9.14
CA GLU A 34 -18.13 4.59 8.37
C GLU A 34 -17.21 5.50 9.20
N SER A 35 -17.57 5.77 10.47
CA SER A 35 -16.77 6.66 11.32
C SER A 35 -15.36 6.13 11.61
N LEU A 36 -15.19 4.81 11.70
CA LEU A 36 -13.91 4.15 11.97
C LEU A 36 -13.04 3.96 10.71
N ARG A 37 -13.60 4.12 9.51
CA ARG A 37 -12.90 3.82 8.26
C ARG A 37 -11.61 4.62 8.11
N GLN A 38 -11.62 5.90 8.45
CA GLN A 38 -10.44 6.77 8.32
C GLN A 38 -9.33 6.31 9.28
N ASN A 39 -9.67 6.07 10.54
CA ASN A 39 -8.70 5.58 11.54
C ASN A 39 -8.09 4.23 11.10
N THR A 40 -8.91 3.31 10.56
CA THR A 40 -8.38 2.03 10.05
C THR A 40 -7.32 2.23 8.97
N ILE A 41 -7.50 3.21 8.07
CA ILE A 41 -6.51 3.54 7.03
C ILE A 41 -5.23 4.08 7.67
N GLU A 42 -5.36 4.96 8.66
CA GLU A 42 -4.25 5.55 9.41
C GLU A 42 -3.41 4.47 10.09
N GLU A 43 -4.03 3.58 10.88
CA GLU A 43 -3.34 2.48 11.55
C GLU A 43 -2.63 1.52 10.58
N VAL A 44 -3.23 1.27 9.41
CA VAL A 44 -2.57 0.46 8.38
C VAL A 44 -1.32 1.16 7.84
N PHE A 45 -1.34 2.48 7.65
CA PHE A 45 -0.17 3.22 7.20
C PHE A 45 0.89 3.33 8.30
N GLU A 46 0.52 3.50 9.57
CA GLU A 46 1.46 3.47 10.70
C GLU A 46 2.15 2.11 10.81
N LEU A 47 1.41 1.02 10.63
CA LEU A 47 2.00 -0.31 10.54
C LEU A 47 2.98 -0.43 9.36
N CYS A 48 2.64 0.11 8.18
CA CYS A 48 3.53 0.10 7.02
C CYS A 48 4.84 0.86 7.31
N ASP A 49 4.75 2.01 7.97
CA ASP A 49 5.91 2.81 8.40
C ASP A 49 6.81 2.03 9.38
N ALA A 50 6.22 1.39 10.37
CA ALA A 50 6.96 0.57 11.33
C ALA A 50 7.65 -0.62 10.65
N LEU A 51 6.98 -1.27 9.68
CA LEU A 51 7.54 -2.36 8.87
C LEU A 51 8.71 -1.90 8.01
N MET A 52 8.62 -0.73 7.37
CA MET A 52 9.70 -0.18 6.54
C MET A 52 10.95 0.16 7.36
N LYS A 53 10.77 0.60 8.61
CA LYS A 53 11.86 0.93 9.55
C LYS A 53 12.40 -0.31 10.29
N ASP A 54 11.79 -1.49 10.11
CA ASP A 54 12.05 -2.72 10.87
C ASP A 54 11.97 -2.51 12.39
N ASP A 55 11.13 -1.57 12.85
CA ASP A 55 10.93 -1.24 14.26
C ASP A 55 10.00 -2.25 14.93
N LYS A 56 10.58 -3.26 15.56
CA LYS A 56 9.84 -4.37 16.18
C LYS A 56 8.90 -3.95 17.31
N VAL A 57 9.20 -2.87 18.00
CA VAL A 57 8.37 -2.34 19.10
C VAL A 57 7.12 -1.69 18.51
N ASN A 58 7.29 -0.81 17.53
CA ASN A 58 6.19 -0.17 16.84
C ASN A 58 5.40 -1.17 15.98
N ILE A 59 6.04 -2.13 15.30
CA ILE A 59 5.32 -3.20 14.58
C ILE A 59 4.35 -3.92 15.54
N CYS A 60 4.78 -4.24 16.76
CA CYS A 60 3.90 -4.90 17.73
C CYS A 60 2.74 -4.01 18.17
N LYS A 61 2.99 -2.72 18.36
CA LYS A 61 1.97 -1.72 18.70
C LYS A 61 0.94 -1.60 17.57
N GLU A 62 1.39 -1.29 16.35
CA GLU A 62 0.50 -1.02 15.21
C GLU A 62 -0.28 -2.27 14.76
N LEU A 63 0.29 -3.48 14.94
CA LEU A 63 -0.48 -4.73 14.78
C LEU A 63 -1.64 -4.82 15.79
N GLY A 64 -1.45 -4.29 17.00
CA GLY A 64 -2.51 -4.20 18.01
C GLY A 64 -3.61 -3.24 17.57
N ASP A 65 -3.26 -2.09 17.03
CA ASP A 65 -4.20 -1.06 16.60
C ASP A 65 -4.98 -1.51 15.35
N VAL A 66 -4.34 -2.16 14.37
CA VAL A 66 -5.05 -2.82 13.26
C VAL A 66 -5.97 -3.94 13.76
N LEU A 67 -5.52 -4.76 14.72
CA LEU A 67 -6.35 -5.82 15.31
C LEU A 67 -7.55 -5.25 16.07
N LEU A 68 -7.39 -4.11 16.77
CA LEU A 68 -8.48 -3.38 17.42
C LEU A 68 -9.60 -3.09 16.42
N HIS A 69 -9.28 -2.56 15.24
CA HIS A 69 -10.27 -2.27 14.20
C HIS A 69 -10.98 -3.52 13.69
N VAL A 70 -10.24 -4.64 13.52
CA VAL A 70 -10.85 -5.93 13.13
C VAL A 70 -11.89 -6.39 14.17
N VAL A 71 -11.52 -6.34 15.46
CA VAL A 71 -12.43 -6.74 16.56
C VAL A 71 -13.60 -5.77 16.68
N PHE A 72 -13.36 -4.47 16.50
CA PHE A 72 -14.40 -3.44 16.58
C PHE A 72 -15.46 -3.62 15.49
N TYR A 73 -15.05 -3.80 14.23
CA TYR A 73 -15.99 -4.08 13.14
C TYR A 73 -16.78 -5.38 13.36
N ALA A 74 -16.11 -6.42 13.87
CA ALA A 74 -16.80 -7.67 14.21
C ALA A 74 -17.80 -7.47 15.34
N LYS A 75 -17.51 -6.62 16.33
CA LYS A 75 -18.44 -6.25 17.39
C LYS A 75 -19.66 -5.50 16.84
N ILE A 76 -19.44 -4.48 15.98
CA ILE A 76 -20.56 -3.77 15.33
C ILE A 76 -21.42 -4.73 14.50
N GLY A 77 -20.80 -5.64 13.72
CA GLY A 77 -21.53 -6.65 12.96
C GLY A 77 -22.37 -7.60 13.84
N SER A 78 -21.88 -7.93 15.04
CA SER A 78 -22.60 -8.78 15.98
C SER A 78 -23.83 -8.10 16.59
N GLU A 79 -23.82 -6.79 16.72
CA GLU A 79 -24.95 -6.00 17.25
C GLU A 79 -26.15 -5.98 16.29
N THR A 80 -25.90 -6.13 14.99
CA THR A 80 -26.94 -6.23 13.95
C THR A 80 -27.27 -7.69 13.59
N GLY A 81 -26.52 -8.65 14.12
CA GLY A 81 -26.68 -10.07 13.83
C GLY A 81 -26.19 -10.49 12.44
N ASP A 82 -25.33 -9.69 11.81
CA ASP A 82 -24.81 -9.96 10.48
C ASP A 82 -23.63 -10.96 10.50
N PHE A 83 -22.69 -10.76 11.42
CA PHE A 83 -21.53 -11.62 11.67
C PHE A 83 -20.84 -11.25 12.98
N ASP A 84 -20.00 -12.12 13.49
CA ASP A 84 -19.13 -11.88 14.63
C ASP A 84 -17.66 -12.22 14.33
N ILE A 85 -16.78 -12.11 15.33
CA ILE A 85 -15.35 -12.41 15.17
C ILE A 85 -15.08 -13.88 14.84
N ALA A 86 -15.94 -14.81 15.30
CA ALA A 86 -15.79 -16.23 14.95
C ALA A 86 -16.11 -16.46 13.48
N ASP A 87 -17.11 -15.78 12.92
CA ASP A 87 -17.41 -15.82 11.48
C ASP A 87 -16.24 -15.28 10.66
N VAL A 88 -15.65 -14.17 11.09
CA VAL A 88 -14.47 -13.58 10.42
C VAL A 88 -13.31 -14.57 10.40
N CYS A 89 -12.97 -15.16 11.55
CA CYS A 89 -11.90 -16.13 11.68
C CYS A 89 -12.17 -17.41 10.87
N ASN A 90 -13.36 -17.98 10.98
CA ASN A 90 -13.71 -19.23 10.30
C ASN A 90 -13.70 -19.06 8.78
N ARG A 91 -14.32 -18.00 8.25
CA ARG A 91 -14.30 -17.71 6.82
C ARG A 91 -12.89 -17.47 6.29
N LEU A 92 -12.03 -16.83 7.09
CA LEU A 92 -10.61 -16.66 6.74
C LEU A 92 -9.89 -18.02 6.71
N CYS A 93 -10.09 -18.88 7.70
CA CYS A 93 -9.50 -20.22 7.75
C CYS A 93 -9.95 -21.09 6.56
N GLU A 94 -11.24 -21.13 6.27
CA GLU A 94 -11.79 -21.85 5.13
C GLU A 94 -11.19 -21.38 3.80
N LYS A 95 -11.10 -20.06 3.62
CA LYS A 95 -10.46 -19.45 2.46
C LYS A 95 -9.00 -19.85 2.33
N LEU A 96 -8.23 -19.82 3.42
CA LEU A 96 -6.81 -20.19 3.42
C LEU A 96 -6.63 -21.69 3.12
N ILE A 97 -7.43 -22.55 3.73
CA ILE A 97 -7.40 -24.01 3.48
C ILE A 97 -7.72 -24.29 2.01
N TYR A 98 -8.76 -23.68 1.46
CA TYR A 98 -9.16 -23.85 0.08
C TYR A 98 -8.07 -23.41 -0.92
N ARG A 99 -7.38 -22.29 -0.62
CA ARG A 99 -6.34 -21.73 -1.50
C ARG A 99 -4.96 -22.38 -1.36
N HIS A 100 -4.78 -23.29 -0.40
CA HIS A 100 -3.53 -24.02 -0.20
C HIS A 100 -3.71 -25.54 -0.30
N PRO A 101 -4.23 -26.05 -1.43
CA PRO A 101 -4.45 -27.49 -1.61
C PRO A 101 -3.16 -28.30 -1.63
N HIS A 102 -2.01 -27.65 -1.78
CA HIS A 102 -0.69 -28.25 -1.66
C HIS A 102 -0.24 -28.46 -0.20
N ILE A 103 -0.92 -27.85 0.77
CA ILE A 103 -0.69 -28.01 2.22
C ILE A 103 -1.80 -28.88 2.85
N TYR A 104 -3.05 -28.58 2.52
CA TYR A 104 -4.23 -29.18 3.14
C TYR A 104 -4.90 -30.26 2.28
N GLY A 105 -4.37 -30.52 1.08
CA GLY A 105 -4.88 -31.52 0.13
C GLY A 105 -3.74 -32.36 -0.47
N THR A 106 -3.94 -32.81 -1.70
CA THR A 106 -3.03 -33.71 -2.40
C THR A 106 -2.33 -33.08 -3.60
N THR A 107 -2.51 -31.79 -3.84
CA THR A 107 -1.91 -31.09 -4.97
C THR A 107 -0.40 -30.99 -4.79
N VAL A 108 0.37 -31.44 -5.77
CA VAL A 108 1.82 -31.25 -5.77
C VAL A 108 2.15 -29.97 -6.52
N VAL A 109 3.07 -29.18 -6.00
CA VAL A 109 3.55 -27.94 -6.63
C VAL A 109 5.07 -27.94 -6.72
N ASP A 110 5.59 -27.42 -7.82
CA ASP A 110 7.02 -27.27 -8.07
C ASP A 110 7.38 -25.76 -7.94
N GLY A 111 7.66 -25.36 -6.70
CA GLY A 111 8.12 -24.01 -6.37
C GLY A 111 7.03 -22.96 -6.17
N GLN A 112 7.49 -21.77 -5.82
CA GLN A 112 6.65 -20.62 -5.42
C GLN A 112 5.78 -20.10 -6.57
N GLU A 113 6.30 -20.09 -7.80
CA GLU A 113 5.60 -19.57 -8.96
C GLU A 113 4.32 -20.35 -9.25
N GLN A 114 4.39 -21.70 -9.20
CA GLN A 114 3.22 -22.54 -9.39
C GLN A 114 2.18 -22.36 -8.27
N VAL A 115 2.60 -22.09 -7.04
CA VAL A 115 1.69 -21.76 -5.94
C VAL A 115 0.91 -20.48 -6.25
N LEU A 116 1.58 -19.43 -6.74
CA LEU A 116 0.95 -18.16 -7.10
C LEU A 116 -0.04 -18.30 -8.27
N GLN A 117 0.35 -19.05 -9.31
CA GLN A 117 -0.54 -19.34 -10.46
C GLN A 117 -1.80 -20.09 -10.01
N ASN A 118 -1.63 -21.14 -9.21
CA ASN A 118 -2.73 -21.92 -8.67
C ASN A 118 -3.65 -21.06 -7.80
N TRP A 119 -3.09 -20.17 -7.02
CA TRP A 119 -3.86 -19.26 -6.14
C TRP A 119 -4.79 -18.34 -6.94
N GLU A 120 -4.30 -17.69 -7.99
CA GLU A 120 -5.16 -16.82 -8.82
C GLU A 120 -6.25 -17.65 -9.54
N GLN A 121 -5.94 -18.86 -10.02
CA GLN A 121 -6.96 -19.74 -10.61
C GLN A 121 -8.04 -20.15 -9.59
N LEU A 122 -7.64 -20.46 -8.35
CA LEU A 122 -8.57 -20.83 -7.30
C LEU A 122 -9.48 -19.66 -6.89
N LYS A 123 -8.96 -18.42 -6.85
CA LYS A 123 -9.77 -17.23 -6.62
C LYS A 123 -10.88 -17.02 -7.65
N LEU A 124 -10.62 -17.35 -8.92
CA LEU A 124 -11.65 -17.26 -9.97
C LEU A 124 -12.74 -18.30 -9.84
N LYS A 125 -12.44 -19.46 -9.19
CA LYS A 125 -13.36 -20.58 -8.98
C LYS A 125 -14.14 -20.50 -7.67
N GLU A 126 -13.80 -19.59 -6.76
CA GLU A 126 -14.50 -19.45 -5.47
C GLU A 126 -15.97 -19.10 -5.67
N LYS A 127 -16.86 -19.70 -4.86
CA LYS A 127 -18.29 -19.32 -4.79
C LYS A 127 -18.39 -17.84 -4.37
N GLY A 128 -18.92 -16.99 -5.25
CA GLY A 128 -18.96 -15.54 -5.01
C GLY A 128 -17.66 -14.82 -5.41
N GLY A 129 -16.68 -15.54 -5.99
CA GLY A 129 -15.44 -14.96 -6.51
C GLY A 129 -15.67 -14.03 -7.70
N ASN A 130 -14.70 -13.17 -7.95
CA ASN A 130 -14.77 -12.20 -9.05
C ASN A 130 -14.78 -12.89 -10.40
N LYS A 131 -15.81 -12.67 -11.20
CA LYS A 131 -15.95 -13.24 -12.56
C LYS A 131 -15.00 -12.63 -13.59
N ARG A 132 -14.35 -11.50 -13.26
CA ARG A 132 -13.39 -10.81 -14.12
C ARG A 132 -12.06 -10.65 -13.40
N VAL A 133 -10.97 -10.74 -14.12
CA VAL A 133 -9.60 -10.68 -13.59
C VAL A 133 -9.38 -9.45 -12.70
N LEU A 134 -9.80 -8.28 -13.16
CA LEU A 134 -9.58 -7.01 -12.48
C LEU A 134 -10.66 -6.63 -11.47
N ALA A 135 -11.81 -7.34 -11.42
CA ALA A 135 -12.92 -7.01 -10.51
C ALA A 135 -12.57 -7.10 -9.01
N GLY A 136 -11.46 -7.75 -8.67
CA GLY A 136 -10.98 -7.83 -7.28
C GLY A 136 -9.91 -6.79 -6.92
N VAL A 137 -9.74 -5.74 -7.72
CA VAL A 137 -8.89 -4.60 -7.39
C VAL A 137 -9.78 -3.55 -6.72
N PRO A 138 -9.55 -3.20 -5.44
CA PRO A 138 -10.36 -2.19 -4.77
C PRO A 138 -10.22 -0.82 -5.42
N ASP A 139 -11.34 -0.12 -5.58
CA ASP A 139 -11.34 1.23 -6.20
C ASP A 139 -10.60 2.27 -5.33
N SER A 140 -10.57 2.06 -4.02
CA SER A 140 -9.97 2.96 -3.04
C SER A 140 -8.47 2.77 -2.83
N LEU A 141 -7.81 1.86 -3.55
CA LEU A 141 -6.35 1.71 -3.43
C LEU A 141 -5.62 2.97 -3.90
N PRO A 142 -4.54 3.39 -3.21
CA PRO A 142 -3.62 4.41 -3.71
C PRO A 142 -3.12 4.07 -5.12
N SER A 143 -2.97 5.09 -5.97
CA SER A 143 -2.81 4.90 -7.42
C SER A 143 -1.60 4.06 -7.81
N LEU A 144 -0.43 4.21 -7.14
CA LEU A 144 0.75 3.39 -7.42
C LEU A 144 0.53 1.92 -7.08
N ILE A 145 -0.03 1.64 -5.91
CA ILE A 145 -0.36 0.28 -5.45
C ILE A 145 -1.42 -0.33 -6.38
N LYS A 146 -2.42 0.47 -6.79
CA LYS A 146 -3.48 0.05 -7.70
C LYS A 146 -2.93 -0.32 -9.08
N ALA A 147 -2.07 0.50 -9.66
CA ALA A 147 -1.43 0.25 -10.95
C ALA A 147 -0.60 -1.05 -10.90
N TYR A 148 0.25 -1.21 -9.88
CA TYR A 148 1.02 -2.44 -9.69
C TYR A 148 0.11 -3.67 -9.61
N ARG A 149 -0.98 -3.59 -8.83
CA ARG A 149 -1.91 -4.70 -8.66
C ARG A 149 -2.69 -5.05 -9.92
N ILE A 150 -3.07 -4.05 -10.73
CA ILE A 150 -3.72 -4.24 -12.02
C ILE A 150 -2.78 -5.02 -12.96
N GLN A 151 -1.54 -4.57 -13.07
CA GLN A 151 -0.54 -5.18 -13.95
C GLN A 151 -0.16 -6.60 -13.51
N GLU A 152 0.01 -6.82 -12.20
CA GLU A 152 0.24 -8.15 -11.66
C GLU A 152 -0.89 -9.12 -12.02
N LYS A 153 -2.14 -8.69 -11.89
CA LYS A 153 -3.30 -9.53 -12.25
C LYS A 153 -3.39 -9.80 -13.75
N ALA A 154 -3.07 -8.81 -14.58
CA ALA A 154 -3.03 -8.97 -16.03
C ALA A 154 -1.94 -9.95 -16.47
N ALA A 155 -0.75 -9.85 -15.86
CA ALA A 155 0.35 -10.77 -16.11
C ALA A 155 0.00 -12.23 -15.79
N HIS A 156 -0.72 -12.48 -14.68
CA HIS A 156 -1.14 -13.84 -14.30
C HIS A 156 -2.07 -14.53 -15.31
N VAL A 157 -2.70 -13.81 -16.21
CA VAL A 157 -3.53 -14.37 -17.29
C VAL A 157 -2.83 -14.31 -18.65
N GLY A 158 -1.53 -14.05 -18.68
CA GLY A 158 -0.71 -14.04 -19.88
C GLY A 158 -0.68 -12.70 -20.62
N PHE A 159 -1.25 -11.63 -20.05
CA PHE A 159 -1.12 -10.28 -20.60
C PHE A 159 0.08 -9.57 -19.96
N ASP A 160 1.26 -9.91 -20.44
CA ASP A 160 2.55 -9.38 -19.93
C ASP A 160 3.56 -9.22 -21.07
N TRP A 161 4.64 -8.49 -20.77
CA TRP A 161 5.78 -8.32 -21.64
C TRP A 161 6.65 -9.58 -21.68
N ASP A 162 7.12 -9.94 -22.87
CA ASP A 162 8.06 -11.07 -23.05
C ASP A 162 9.43 -10.82 -22.39
N SER A 163 9.79 -9.52 -22.20
CA SER A 163 11.03 -9.13 -21.57
C SER A 163 10.93 -7.74 -20.91
N PRO A 164 11.74 -7.47 -19.87
CA PRO A 164 11.82 -6.14 -19.26
C PRO A 164 12.21 -5.02 -20.24
N GLN A 165 12.93 -5.37 -21.33
CA GLN A 165 13.38 -4.38 -22.33
C GLN A 165 12.18 -3.73 -23.03
N GLY A 166 11.16 -4.52 -23.42
CA GLY A 166 9.96 -3.96 -24.05
C GLY A 166 9.22 -2.95 -23.16
N ALA A 167 9.19 -3.20 -21.84
CA ALA A 167 8.62 -2.26 -20.89
C ALA A 167 9.47 -0.97 -20.74
N LEU A 168 10.80 -1.07 -20.78
CA LEU A 168 11.69 0.11 -20.78
C LEU A 168 11.54 0.95 -22.06
N ASP A 169 11.38 0.29 -23.20
CA ASP A 169 11.12 0.96 -24.47
C ASP A 169 9.79 1.73 -24.42
N LYS A 170 8.76 1.14 -23.79
CA LYS A 170 7.47 1.80 -23.58
C LYS A 170 7.59 3.01 -22.65
N VAL A 171 8.36 2.96 -21.55
CA VAL A 171 8.65 4.16 -20.73
C VAL A 171 9.27 5.28 -21.57
N SER A 172 10.17 4.92 -22.50
CA SER A 172 10.82 5.90 -23.38
C SER A 172 9.87 6.49 -24.41
N GLU A 173 8.86 5.72 -24.84
CA GLU A 173 7.75 6.16 -25.71
C GLU A 173 6.85 7.14 -24.96
N GLU A 174 6.32 6.75 -23.80
CA GLU A 174 5.45 7.60 -22.98
C GLU A 174 6.11 8.92 -22.54
N MET A 175 7.40 8.87 -22.23
CA MET A 175 8.16 10.08 -21.93
C MET A 175 8.21 11.06 -23.11
N ARG A 176 8.28 10.56 -24.36
CA ARG A 176 8.27 11.40 -25.54
C ARG A 176 6.89 11.99 -25.80
N GLU A 177 5.83 11.19 -25.62
CA GLU A 177 4.46 11.61 -25.78
C GLU A 177 4.10 12.68 -24.74
N PHE A 178 4.39 12.42 -23.46
CA PHE A 178 4.26 13.42 -22.40
C PHE A 178 5.00 14.72 -22.71
N LYS A 179 6.24 14.64 -23.22
CA LYS A 179 7.01 15.84 -23.54
C LYS A 179 6.34 16.69 -24.62
N VAL A 180 5.76 16.08 -25.64
CA VAL A 180 5.03 16.80 -26.71
C VAL A 180 3.88 17.61 -26.13
N GLU A 181 3.06 16.99 -25.29
CA GLU A 181 1.92 17.68 -24.67
C GLU A 181 2.35 18.69 -23.60
N ALA A 182 3.41 18.41 -22.83
CA ALA A 182 3.98 19.36 -21.87
C ALA A 182 4.55 20.61 -22.57
N ASP A 183 5.22 20.45 -23.71
CA ASP A 183 5.71 21.55 -24.53
C ASP A 183 4.53 22.38 -25.10
N ALA A 184 3.41 21.75 -25.46
CA ALA A 184 2.21 22.44 -25.89
C ALA A 184 1.55 23.25 -24.75
N VAL A 185 1.50 22.73 -23.54
CA VAL A 185 1.00 23.44 -22.34
C VAL A 185 1.88 24.64 -21.98
N ALA A 186 3.18 24.57 -22.23
CA ALA A 186 4.13 25.66 -21.92
C ALA A 186 3.98 26.89 -22.83
N LEU A 187 3.16 26.84 -23.89
CA LEU A 187 2.87 28.00 -24.74
C LEU A 187 1.93 28.99 -24.03
N GLU A 188 2.18 30.31 -24.20
CA GLU A 188 1.37 31.36 -23.55
C GLU A 188 -0.13 31.32 -23.88
N ASN A 189 -0.51 30.76 -25.04
CA ASN A 189 -1.89 30.63 -25.50
C ASN A 189 -2.22 29.17 -25.85
N HIS A 190 -1.91 28.22 -24.94
CA HIS A 190 -2.25 26.82 -25.16
C HIS A 190 -3.76 26.57 -25.15
N GLU A 191 -4.16 25.53 -25.88
CA GLU A 191 -5.56 25.07 -25.88
C GLU A 191 -5.90 24.46 -24.51
N PRO A 192 -7.10 24.69 -23.94
CA PRO A 192 -7.52 24.12 -22.66
C PRO A 192 -7.39 22.58 -22.61
N GLU A 193 -7.57 21.93 -23.75
CA GLU A 193 -7.43 20.47 -23.89
C GLU A 193 -5.97 19.98 -23.78
N ALA A 194 -4.97 20.85 -23.96
CA ALA A 194 -3.56 20.48 -23.87
C ALA A 194 -3.19 20.02 -22.45
N GLU A 195 -3.72 20.68 -21.40
CA GLU A 195 -3.52 20.26 -20.01
C GLU A 195 -4.08 18.86 -19.76
N THR A 196 -5.27 18.58 -20.29
CA THR A 196 -5.91 17.25 -20.15
C THR A 196 -5.10 16.16 -20.86
N ARG A 197 -4.56 16.45 -22.06
CA ARG A 197 -3.70 15.50 -22.77
C ARG A 197 -2.39 15.28 -22.03
N ALA A 198 -1.75 16.33 -21.54
CA ALA A 198 -0.53 16.23 -20.75
C ALA A 198 -0.74 15.41 -19.45
N GLU A 199 -1.91 15.57 -18.79
CA GLU A 199 -2.28 14.75 -17.62
C GLU A 199 -2.44 13.27 -17.98
N GLN A 200 -3.04 12.96 -19.14
CA GLN A 200 -3.20 11.59 -19.62
C GLN A 200 -1.83 10.95 -19.89
N GLU A 201 -0.98 11.61 -20.66
CA GLU A 201 0.37 11.10 -20.98
C GLU A 201 1.25 10.95 -19.73
N MET A 202 1.13 11.84 -18.75
CA MET A 202 1.78 11.67 -17.45
C MET A 202 1.27 10.42 -16.72
N GLY A 203 -0.03 10.14 -16.81
CA GLY A 203 -0.63 8.94 -16.26
C GLY A 203 -0.07 7.66 -16.91
N ASP A 204 0.04 7.65 -18.24
CA ASP A 204 0.56 6.51 -19.01
C ASP A 204 2.06 6.30 -18.77
N LEU A 205 2.84 7.39 -18.66
CA LEU A 205 4.22 7.33 -18.23
C LEU A 205 4.39 6.72 -16.83
N LEU A 206 3.62 7.17 -15.84
CA LEU A 206 3.67 6.62 -14.48
C LEU A 206 3.27 5.14 -14.47
N PHE A 207 2.25 4.76 -15.23
CA PHE A 207 1.81 3.37 -15.35
C PHE A 207 2.90 2.49 -15.97
N SER A 208 3.58 2.96 -17.01
CA SER A 208 4.68 2.23 -17.65
C SER A 208 5.89 2.06 -16.72
N VAL A 209 6.24 3.10 -15.92
CA VAL A 209 7.29 3.02 -14.89
C VAL A 209 6.95 1.99 -13.82
N VAL A 210 5.70 1.95 -13.35
CA VAL A 210 5.22 0.93 -12.39
C VAL A 210 5.40 -0.47 -12.98
N ASN A 211 5.13 -0.65 -14.27
CA ASN A 211 5.28 -1.95 -14.93
C ASN A 211 6.75 -2.41 -15.01
N VAL A 212 7.66 -1.51 -15.33
CA VAL A 212 9.11 -1.79 -15.26
C VAL A 212 9.49 -2.22 -13.85
N ALA A 213 9.07 -1.47 -12.81
CA ALA A 213 9.35 -1.85 -11.42
C ALA A 213 8.88 -3.26 -11.11
N ARG A 214 7.65 -3.63 -11.52
CA ARG A 214 7.07 -4.96 -11.33
C ARG A 214 7.93 -6.06 -11.99
N LEU A 215 8.36 -5.86 -13.23
CA LEU A 215 9.18 -6.83 -13.96
C LEU A 215 10.55 -7.07 -13.34
N TYR A 216 11.08 -6.08 -12.62
CA TYR A 216 12.32 -6.19 -11.83
C TYR A 216 12.07 -6.63 -10.38
N GLY A 217 10.84 -6.98 -9.99
CA GLY A 217 10.50 -7.37 -8.62
C GLY A 217 10.60 -6.23 -7.61
N ILE A 218 10.53 -4.98 -8.06
CA ILE A 218 10.58 -3.78 -7.23
C ILE A 218 9.15 -3.32 -6.93
N HIS A 219 8.85 -3.08 -5.67
CA HIS A 219 7.59 -2.42 -5.28
C HIS A 219 7.73 -0.90 -5.45
N PRO A 220 7.04 -0.27 -6.43
CA PRO A 220 7.26 1.13 -6.76
C PRO A 220 6.87 2.09 -5.64
N ASP A 221 5.82 1.78 -4.89
CA ASP A 221 5.39 2.57 -3.73
C ASP A 221 6.45 2.58 -2.63
N ASN A 222 6.96 1.41 -2.24
CA ASN A 222 8.07 1.30 -1.28
C ASN A 222 9.35 1.99 -1.76
N ALA A 223 9.64 1.94 -3.07
CA ALA A 223 10.82 2.58 -3.64
C ALA A 223 10.69 4.11 -3.59
N LEU A 224 9.51 4.64 -3.90
CA LEU A 224 9.21 6.06 -3.82
C LEU A 224 9.24 6.55 -2.37
N GLU A 225 8.63 5.79 -1.44
CA GLU A 225 8.63 6.15 -0.01
C GLU A 225 10.04 6.21 0.57
N LYS A 226 10.93 5.27 0.25
CA LYS A 226 12.35 5.35 0.64
C LYS A 226 13.02 6.62 0.11
N THR A 227 12.61 7.09 -1.07
CA THR A 227 13.13 8.34 -1.65
C THR A 227 12.55 9.55 -0.93
N ASN A 228 11.26 9.53 -0.56
CA ASN A 228 10.62 10.57 0.24
C ASN A 228 11.32 10.71 1.61
N GLN A 229 11.55 9.60 2.32
CA GLN A 229 12.24 9.61 3.62
C GLN A 229 13.67 10.18 3.49
N LYS A 230 14.38 9.77 2.46
CA LYS A 230 15.72 10.31 2.16
C LYS A 230 15.67 11.81 1.86
N PHE A 231 14.68 12.28 1.10
CA PHE A 231 14.49 13.69 0.83
C PHE A 231 14.20 14.47 2.11
N ILE A 232 13.25 13.99 2.93
CA ILE A 232 12.88 14.61 4.20
C ILE A 232 14.09 14.70 5.14
N SER A 233 14.85 13.61 5.28
CA SER A 233 16.04 13.59 6.14
C SER A 233 17.08 14.65 5.72
N ARG A 234 17.35 14.75 4.42
CA ARG A 234 18.30 15.74 3.89
C ARG A 234 17.77 17.18 4.01
N PHE A 235 16.49 17.37 3.77
CA PHE A 235 15.87 18.69 3.89
C PHE A 235 15.87 19.18 5.32
N ASN A 236 15.56 18.33 6.28
CA ASN A 236 15.66 18.63 7.70
C ASN A 236 17.10 19.05 8.08
N TYR A 237 18.11 18.37 7.54
CA TYR A 237 19.50 18.77 7.74
C TYR A 237 19.78 20.20 7.21
N VAL A 238 19.30 20.51 6.00
CA VAL A 238 19.42 21.86 5.42
C VAL A 238 18.74 22.89 6.32
N GLU A 239 17.55 22.59 6.80
CA GLU A 239 16.79 23.48 7.71
C GLU A 239 17.51 23.69 9.04
N GLU A 240 17.98 22.62 9.68
CA GLU A 240 18.75 22.71 10.94
C GLU A 240 20.02 23.54 10.80
N LYS A 241 20.74 23.39 9.69
CA LYS A 241 21.94 24.16 9.40
C LYS A 241 21.64 25.64 9.14
N ALA A 242 20.56 25.92 8.41
CA ALA A 242 20.11 27.30 8.18
C ALA A 242 19.75 27.99 9.50
N ILE A 243 18.95 27.34 10.36
CA ILE A 243 18.60 27.84 11.70
C ILE A 243 19.84 28.04 12.54
N GLY A 244 20.78 27.09 12.56
CA GLY A 244 22.06 27.21 13.27
C GLY A 244 22.93 28.39 12.84
N GLN A 245 22.75 28.84 11.58
CA GLN A 245 23.42 30.04 11.02
C GLN A 245 22.60 31.33 11.25
N GLY A 246 21.44 31.26 11.90
CA GLY A 246 20.53 32.41 12.10
C GLY A 246 19.87 32.87 10.80
N LYS A 247 19.82 32.03 9.76
CA LYS A 247 19.20 32.34 8.46
C LYS A 247 17.83 31.67 8.34
N SER A 248 16.90 32.36 7.68
CA SER A 248 15.66 31.71 7.20
C SER A 248 15.96 31.04 5.84
N LEU A 249 15.36 29.88 5.58
CA LEU A 249 15.45 29.22 4.26
C LEU A 249 15.02 30.14 3.10
N LYS A 250 14.07 31.06 3.36
CA LYS A 250 13.61 32.04 2.37
C LYS A 250 14.67 33.07 1.97
N ASP A 251 15.65 33.30 2.84
CA ASP A 251 16.72 34.26 2.62
C ASP A 251 17.98 33.60 2.02
N MET A 252 17.94 32.29 1.82
CA MET A 252 19.02 31.53 1.21
C MET A 252 18.82 31.39 -0.30
N THR A 253 19.92 31.45 -1.01
CA THR A 253 19.93 31.10 -2.43
C THR A 253 19.84 29.57 -2.63
N LEU A 254 19.36 29.15 -3.80
CA LEU A 254 19.36 27.73 -4.15
C LEU A 254 20.76 27.10 -4.06
N GLY A 255 21.81 27.84 -4.45
CA GLY A 255 23.19 27.36 -4.37
C GLY A 255 23.67 27.13 -2.93
N GLU A 256 23.27 27.98 -1.97
CA GLU A 256 23.59 27.78 -0.55
C GLU A 256 22.84 26.53 0.01
N MET A 257 21.57 26.36 -0.35
CA MET A 257 20.80 25.18 0.04
C MET A 257 21.36 23.89 -0.59
N ASP A 258 21.76 23.94 -1.86
CA ASP A 258 22.40 22.82 -2.58
C ASP A 258 23.74 22.42 -1.95
N ALA A 259 24.53 23.36 -1.45
CA ALA A 259 25.76 23.05 -0.74
C ALA A 259 25.48 22.23 0.54
N LEU A 260 24.50 22.64 1.34
CA LEU A 260 24.05 21.91 2.53
C LEU A 260 23.43 20.56 2.20
N TRP A 261 22.67 20.49 1.11
CA TRP A 261 22.11 19.23 0.60
C TRP A 261 23.20 18.22 0.21
N ASN A 262 24.25 18.68 -0.48
CA ASN A 262 25.38 17.84 -0.83
C ASN A 262 26.21 17.42 0.39
N GLU A 263 26.30 18.29 1.42
CA GLU A 263 26.89 17.93 2.71
C GLU A 263 26.06 16.80 3.38
N ALA A 264 24.74 16.93 3.46
CA ALA A 264 23.85 15.90 3.98
C ALA A 264 24.02 14.55 3.25
N LYS A 265 24.11 14.60 1.91
CA LYS A 265 24.37 13.43 1.07
C LYS A 265 25.70 12.76 1.39
N SER A 266 26.77 13.55 1.65
CA SER A 266 28.09 13.03 2.01
C SER A 266 28.12 12.37 3.39
N LEU A 267 27.20 12.75 4.29
CA LEU A 267 26.99 12.16 5.62
C LEU A 267 26.15 10.88 5.59
N GLY A 268 25.65 10.49 4.42
CA GLY A 268 24.85 9.27 4.25
C GLY A 268 23.36 9.41 4.57
N LEU A 269 22.90 10.67 4.72
CA LEU A 269 21.48 10.98 4.91
C LEU A 269 20.67 10.76 3.63
#